data_7fda1ad379e065506ef82f148240ae06
#
_entry.id   7fda1ad379e065506ef82f148240ae06
#
_cell.length_a   1.000
_cell.length_b   1.000
_cell.length_c   1.000
_cell.angle_alpha   90.00
_cell.angle_beta   90.00
_cell.angle_gamma   90.00
#
_symmetry.space_group_name_H-M   'P 1'
#
loop_
_entity.id
_entity.type
_entity.pdbx_description
1 polymer ?
#
loop_
_entity_poly.entity_id
_entity_poly.type
_entity_poly.pdbx_seq_one_letter_code
_entity_poly.pdbx_strand_id
1 'polypeptide(L)'
;MKVGECMTKFNWHESAEKKWDSSAEFWNQNSQEMWDNGSRSTIIPFFEQYVKKEAQVLDVGCGDGYGTYKLSRADYKAVGVDLSEVMIQKGKERGEGTDLSFIKGDLSSLPFENEQFEAIMAINSLEWTEEPLRALNEIKRVLKRDGYACIAILGPTAKPRENSYPRLYGKDIVCNTMMPWEFEQLAKEQGFEVVDGIGVYKRGVNEKMLGQLPTELQQSLTFLWVFMLKSV
;
A
#
# COMPACT_ATOMS: atom_id res chain seq x y z
N MET A 1 24.39 -11.95 41.22
CA MET A 1 23.37 -11.02 40.75
C MET A 1 23.63 -10.75 39.28
N LYS A 2 22.81 -11.33 38.37
CA LYS A 2 22.87 -10.95 36.94
C LYS A 2 22.15 -9.62 36.82
N VAL A 3 22.84 -8.60 36.40
CA VAL A 3 22.30 -7.30 36.04
C VAL A 3 21.32 -7.57 34.90
N GLY A 4 20.02 -7.18 35.09
CA GLY A 4 19.00 -7.38 34.10
C GLY A 4 19.38 -6.64 32.81
N GLU A 5 19.49 -7.37 31.71
CA GLU A 5 19.50 -6.77 30.39
C GLU A 5 18.18 -5.99 30.25
N CYS A 6 18.31 -4.69 30.15
CA CYS A 6 17.21 -3.83 29.74
C CYS A 6 16.80 -4.27 28.34
N MET A 7 15.76 -5.11 28.23
CA MET A 7 15.17 -5.44 26.94
C MET A 7 14.69 -4.13 26.32
N THR A 8 15.38 -3.61 25.33
CA THR A 8 14.92 -2.46 24.55
C THR A 8 13.56 -2.85 23.97
N LYS A 9 12.53 -2.10 24.32
CA LYS A 9 11.19 -2.31 23.79
C LYS A 9 11.26 -2.26 22.26
N PHE A 10 10.67 -3.22 21.56
CA PHE A 10 10.60 -3.23 20.10
C PHE A 10 10.01 -1.91 19.60
N ASN A 11 10.76 -1.25 18.71
CA ASN A 11 10.30 -0.03 18.05
C ASN A 11 9.91 -0.40 16.61
N TRP A 12 8.60 -0.49 16.37
CA TRP A 12 8.07 -0.85 15.06
C TRP A 12 8.53 0.11 13.97
N HIS A 13 8.37 1.41 14.22
CA HIS A 13 8.68 2.46 13.25
C HIS A 13 10.14 2.39 12.79
N GLU A 14 11.08 2.39 13.73
CA GLU A 14 12.51 2.27 13.44
C GLU A 14 12.87 0.95 12.73
N SER A 15 12.20 -0.14 13.12
CA SER A 15 12.41 -1.45 12.50
C SER A 15 11.84 -1.50 11.07
N ALA A 16 10.72 -0.83 10.82
CA ALA A 16 10.12 -0.70 9.50
C ALA A 16 11.03 0.13 8.58
N GLU A 17 11.48 1.30 9.02
CA GLU A 17 12.39 2.16 8.26
C GLU A 17 13.65 1.39 7.85
N LYS A 18 14.36 0.78 8.80
CA LYS A 18 15.56 -0.03 8.52
C LYS A 18 15.30 -1.18 7.54
N LYS A 19 14.15 -1.84 7.66
CA LYS A 19 13.76 -2.93 6.76
C LYS A 19 13.62 -2.43 5.33
N TRP A 20 12.93 -1.31 5.13
CA TRP A 20 12.70 -0.77 3.80
C TRP A 20 13.93 -0.13 3.20
N ASP A 21 14.76 0.55 4.00
CA ASP A 21 16.07 1.04 3.56
C ASP A 21 16.95 -0.11 3.02
N SER A 22 17.01 -1.23 3.75
CA SER A 22 17.79 -2.40 3.34
C SER A 22 17.22 -3.12 2.11
N SER A 23 15.95 -2.95 1.82
CA SER A 23 15.24 -3.59 0.70
C SER A 23 15.16 -2.72 -0.55
N ALA A 24 15.58 -1.44 -0.47
CA ALA A 24 15.36 -0.46 -1.52
C ALA A 24 16.01 -0.84 -2.85
N GLU A 25 17.20 -1.43 -2.83
CA GLU A 25 17.87 -1.86 -4.07
C GLU A 25 17.11 -2.98 -4.77
N PHE A 26 16.63 -3.98 -4.01
CA PHE A 26 15.81 -5.06 -4.56
C PHE A 26 14.55 -4.51 -5.24
N TRP A 27 13.84 -3.58 -4.58
CA TRP A 27 12.64 -2.97 -5.16
C TRP A 27 12.95 -2.17 -6.41
N ASN A 28 13.98 -1.33 -6.37
CA ASN A 28 14.37 -0.51 -7.52
C ASN A 28 14.71 -1.32 -8.78
N GLN A 29 15.31 -2.51 -8.59
CA GLN A 29 15.62 -3.41 -9.72
C GLN A 29 14.40 -4.15 -10.27
N ASN A 30 13.34 -4.33 -9.47
CA ASN A 30 12.22 -5.20 -9.83
C ASN A 30 10.89 -4.44 -10.02
N SER A 31 10.76 -3.21 -9.53
CA SER A 31 9.49 -2.49 -9.53
C SER A 31 8.97 -2.23 -10.94
N GLN A 32 9.84 -1.87 -11.88
CA GLN A 32 9.43 -1.65 -13.26
C GLN A 32 8.71 -2.87 -13.84
N GLU A 33 9.32 -4.05 -13.76
CA GLU A 33 8.71 -5.28 -14.28
C GLU A 33 7.41 -5.63 -13.54
N MET A 34 7.37 -5.42 -12.22
CA MET A 34 6.14 -5.65 -11.44
C MET A 34 4.98 -4.75 -11.88
N TRP A 35 5.26 -3.48 -12.21
CA TRP A 35 4.25 -2.52 -12.62
C TRP A 35 3.88 -2.59 -14.09
N ASP A 36 4.82 -2.96 -14.97
CA ASP A 36 4.57 -2.97 -16.42
C ASP A 36 3.94 -4.29 -16.88
N ASN A 37 4.43 -5.44 -16.36
CA ASN A 37 4.04 -6.77 -16.83
C ASN A 37 3.62 -7.72 -15.72
N GLY A 38 3.88 -7.35 -14.45
CA GLY A 38 3.72 -8.21 -13.29
C GLY A 38 2.44 -7.98 -12.49
N SER A 39 2.52 -8.23 -11.20
CA SER A 39 1.39 -8.24 -10.26
C SER A 39 0.72 -6.87 -10.05
N ARG A 40 1.31 -5.79 -10.52
CA ARG A 40 0.79 -4.42 -10.38
C ARG A 40 0.31 -3.81 -11.70
N SER A 41 0.42 -4.53 -12.82
CA SER A 41 0.12 -4.00 -14.15
C SER A 41 -1.36 -3.60 -14.35
N THR A 42 -2.27 -4.19 -13.59
CA THR A 42 -3.71 -3.89 -13.65
C THR A 42 -4.13 -2.70 -12.79
N ILE A 43 -3.25 -2.20 -11.90
CA ILE A 43 -3.63 -1.20 -10.88
C ILE A 43 -3.93 0.16 -11.52
N ILE A 44 -3.03 0.68 -12.35
CA ILE A 44 -3.27 1.98 -13.03
C ILE A 44 -4.51 1.92 -13.94
N PRO A 45 -4.70 0.92 -14.82
CA PRO A 45 -5.91 0.78 -15.60
C PRO A 45 -7.20 0.68 -14.77
N PHE A 46 -7.15 0.06 -13.59
CA PHE A 46 -8.28 0.02 -12.66
C PHE A 46 -8.53 1.38 -12.02
N PHE A 47 -7.49 2.07 -11.58
CA PHE A 47 -7.55 3.41 -10.99
C PHE A 47 -8.17 4.44 -11.95
N GLU A 48 -7.80 4.40 -13.23
CA GLU A 48 -8.29 5.31 -14.28
C GLU A 48 -9.79 5.22 -14.54
N GLN A 49 -10.45 4.13 -14.14
CA GLN A 49 -11.90 3.98 -14.31
C GLN A 49 -12.71 4.89 -13.35
N TYR A 50 -12.08 5.32 -12.25
CA TYR A 50 -12.74 6.07 -11.17
C TYR A 50 -12.21 7.49 -11.00
N VAL A 51 -10.94 7.70 -11.28
CA VAL A 51 -10.26 8.97 -11.00
C VAL A 51 -10.04 9.75 -12.30
N LYS A 52 -10.49 11.00 -12.30
CA LYS A 52 -10.35 11.90 -13.44
C LYS A 52 -8.88 12.30 -13.63
N LYS A 53 -8.47 12.48 -14.88
CA LYS A 53 -7.14 13.01 -15.21
C LYS A 53 -6.91 14.37 -14.56
N GLU A 54 -5.65 14.74 -14.37
CA GLU A 54 -5.16 15.96 -13.70
C GLU A 54 -5.51 16.04 -12.20
N ALA A 55 -6.18 15.02 -11.63
CA ALA A 55 -6.41 14.95 -10.19
C ALA A 55 -5.09 14.96 -9.40
N GLN A 56 -5.13 15.56 -8.21
CA GLN A 56 -4.04 15.45 -7.24
C GLN A 56 -4.13 14.10 -6.54
N VAL A 57 -3.11 13.27 -6.72
CA VAL A 57 -3.05 11.89 -6.22
C VAL A 57 -1.89 11.73 -5.25
N LEU A 58 -2.16 11.15 -4.08
CA LEU A 58 -1.15 10.73 -3.13
C LEU A 58 -0.91 9.22 -3.26
N ASP A 59 0.34 8.82 -3.49
CA ASP A 59 0.80 7.43 -3.45
C ASP A 59 1.44 7.14 -2.08
N VAL A 60 0.72 6.40 -1.22
CA VAL A 60 1.07 6.18 0.19
C VAL A 60 1.85 4.87 0.35
N GLY A 61 3.09 4.96 0.83
CA GLY A 61 4.04 3.85 0.81
C GLY A 61 4.54 3.61 -0.61
N CYS A 62 4.97 4.67 -1.29
CA CYS A 62 5.31 4.67 -2.71
C CYS A 62 6.55 3.82 -3.06
N GLY A 63 7.32 3.40 -2.05
CA GLY A 63 8.57 2.68 -2.25
C GLY A 63 9.54 3.48 -3.12
N ASP A 64 10.15 2.82 -4.10
CA ASP A 64 11.10 3.42 -5.05
C ASP A 64 10.46 4.37 -6.08
N GLY A 65 9.18 4.70 -5.90
CA GLY A 65 8.46 5.71 -6.66
C GLY A 65 7.99 5.29 -8.06
N TYR A 66 8.15 4.02 -8.48
CA TYR A 66 7.75 3.63 -9.84
C TYR A 66 6.24 3.72 -10.06
N GLY A 67 5.42 3.38 -9.04
CA GLY A 67 3.96 3.54 -9.10
C GLY A 67 3.55 5.00 -9.23
N THR A 68 4.17 5.88 -8.43
CA THR A 68 3.95 7.34 -8.48
C THR A 68 4.35 7.92 -9.85
N TYR A 69 5.49 7.48 -10.38
CA TYR A 69 5.93 7.84 -11.74
C TYR A 69 4.89 7.42 -12.80
N LYS A 70 4.32 6.20 -12.70
CA LYS A 70 3.27 5.76 -13.63
C LYS A 70 2.00 6.60 -13.51
N LEU A 71 1.61 7.04 -12.31
CA LEU A 71 0.50 7.99 -12.13
C LEU A 71 0.78 9.30 -12.86
N SER A 72 1.96 9.89 -12.69
CA SER A 72 2.36 11.10 -13.42
C SER A 72 2.34 10.89 -14.94
N ARG A 73 2.79 9.72 -15.43
CA ARG A 73 2.74 9.38 -16.88
C ARG A 73 1.32 9.13 -17.39
N ALA A 74 0.38 8.91 -16.49
CA ALA A 74 -1.05 8.76 -16.77
C ALA A 74 -1.82 10.08 -16.55
N ASP A 75 -1.15 11.23 -16.62
CA ASP A 75 -1.70 12.58 -16.51
C ASP A 75 -2.33 12.89 -15.14
N TYR A 76 -1.74 12.39 -14.04
CA TYR A 76 -2.08 12.78 -12.67
C TYR A 76 -0.98 13.66 -12.05
N LYS A 77 -1.38 14.55 -11.13
CA LYS A 77 -0.44 15.28 -10.28
C LYS A 77 -0.12 14.41 -9.07
N ALA A 78 0.97 13.67 -9.15
CA ALA A 78 1.28 12.59 -8.22
C ALA A 78 2.33 13.02 -7.18
N VAL A 79 2.02 12.75 -5.92
CA VAL A 79 2.93 12.90 -4.78
C VAL A 79 3.17 11.52 -4.18
N GLY A 80 4.41 11.05 -4.11
CA GLY A 80 4.78 9.82 -3.42
C GLY A 80 5.23 10.11 -1.99
N VAL A 81 4.74 9.33 -1.01
CA VAL A 81 5.22 9.39 0.37
C VAL A 81 5.67 8.00 0.83
N ASP A 82 6.84 7.93 1.46
CA ASP A 82 7.36 6.68 2.05
C ASP A 82 8.14 6.99 3.34
N LEU A 83 8.20 6.02 4.24
CA LEU A 83 8.93 6.09 5.49
C LEU A 83 10.46 6.06 5.27
N SER A 84 10.91 5.32 4.26
CA SER A 84 12.31 5.11 3.92
C SER A 84 12.87 6.29 3.13
N GLU A 85 13.88 6.95 3.68
CA GLU A 85 14.62 8.01 2.97
C GLU A 85 15.30 7.46 1.71
N VAL A 86 15.82 6.22 1.77
CA VAL A 86 16.49 5.60 0.62
C VAL A 86 15.50 5.35 -0.52
N MET A 87 14.27 4.94 -0.21
CA MET A 87 13.19 4.78 -1.20
C MET A 87 12.84 6.12 -1.84
N ILE A 88 12.69 7.18 -1.05
CA ILE A 88 12.39 8.53 -1.54
C ILE A 88 13.48 9.04 -2.49
N GLN A 89 14.76 8.82 -2.16
CA GLN A 89 15.86 9.21 -3.07
C GLN A 89 15.79 8.47 -4.41
N LYS A 90 15.46 7.17 -4.40
CA LYS A 90 15.26 6.41 -5.65
C LYS A 90 14.05 6.93 -6.45
N GLY A 91 12.98 7.34 -5.78
CA GLY A 91 11.85 8.01 -6.43
C GLY A 91 12.27 9.31 -7.12
N LYS A 92 13.05 10.16 -6.45
CA LYS A 92 13.56 11.43 -7.00
C LYS A 92 14.49 11.22 -8.22
N GLU A 93 15.27 10.15 -8.22
CA GLU A 93 16.11 9.77 -9.37
C GLU A 93 15.29 9.45 -10.63
N ARG A 94 14.01 9.06 -10.50
CA ARG A 94 13.12 8.82 -11.65
C ARG A 94 12.62 10.11 -12.30
N GLY A 95 12.69 11.21 -11.58
CA GLY A 95 12.32 12.55 -12.01
C GLY A 95 11.45 13.26 -10.98
N GLU A 96 11.59 14.56 -10.92
CA GLU A 96 10.72 15.47 -10.16
C GLU A 96 10.29 16.61 -11.09
N GLY A 97 9.14 17.20 -10.81
CA GLY A 97 8.60 18.31 -11.58
C GLY A 97 7.29 18.83 -10.99
N THR A 98 6.55 19.60 -11.76
CA THR A 98 5.27 20.17 -11.32
C THR A 98 4.22 19.11 -11.00
N ASP A 99 4.27 17.96 -11.67
CA ASP A 99 3.27 16.91 -11.60
C ASP A 99 3.80 15.60 -10.98
N LEU A 100 5.02 15.62 -10.43
CA LEU A 100 5.65 14.48 -9.76
C LEU A 100 6.59 14.97 -8.65
N SER A 101 6.35 14.54 -7.42
CA SER A 101 7.21 14.82 -6.28
C SER A 101 7.22 13.69 -5.26
N PHE A 102 8.26 13.66 -4.41
CA PHE A 102 8.47 12.62 -3.40
C PHE A 102 8.84 13.23 -2.05
N ILE A 103 8.18 12.77 -1.00
CA ILE A 103 8.33 13.29 0.37
C ILE A 103 8.51 12.13 1.34
N LYS A 104 9.47 12.25 2.26
CA LYS A 104 9.56 11.32 3.39
C LYS A 104 8.41 11.58 4.37
N GLY A 105 7.73 10.52 4.79
CA GLY A 105 6.63 10.63 5.75
C GLY A 105 6.14 9.28 6.27
N ASP A 106 5.45 9.33 7.40
CA ASP A 106 4.84 8.19 8.05
C ASP A 106 3.36 8.09 7.69
N LEU A 107 2.90 6.90 7.30
CA LEU A 107 1.49 6.62 7.01
C LEU A 107 0.56 6.89 8.20
N SER A 108 1.07 6.76 9.41
CA SER A 108 0.29 7.00 10.64
C SER A 108 0.25 8.47 11.05
N SER A 109 0.95 9.36 10.31
CA SER A 109 0.97 10.82 10.54
C SER A 109 1.44 11.52 9.25
N LEU A 110 0.54 11.58 8.27
CA LEU A 110 0.86 12.13 6.94
C LEU A 110 1.08 13.65 7.00
N PRO A 111 2.17 14.18 6.39
CA PRO A 111 2.53 15.59 6.45
C PRO A 111 1.73 16.46 5.45
N PHE A 112 0.41 16.27 5.39
CA PHE A 112 -0.48 16.93 4.45
C PHE A 112 -1.72 17.52 5.16
N GLU A 113 -2.33 18.51 4.53
CA GLU A 113 -3.56 19.13 5.01
C GLU A 113 -4.77 18.17 4.88
N ASN A 114 -5.83 18.45 5.63
CA ASN A 114 -7.10 17.74 5.48
C ASN A 114 -7.66 17.98 4.07
N GLU A 115 -8.27 16.95 3.49
CA GLU A 115 -8.98 17.04 2.20
C GLU A 115 -8.10 17.63 1.07
N GLN A 116 -6.80 17.31 1.07
CA GLN A 116 -5.86 17.85 0.09
C GLN A 116 -5.95 17.11 -1.25
N PHE A 117 -6.16 15.79 -1.26
CA PHE A 117 -6.06 14.95 -2.45
C PHE A 117 -7.41 14.49 -2.97
N GLU A 118 -7.60 14.52 -4.30
CA GLU A 118 -8.78 13.96 -4.97
C GLU A 118 -8.80 12.44 -4.95
N ALA A 119 -7.62 11.82 -4.96
CA ALA A 119 -7.49 10.37 -4.87
C ALA A 119 -6.23 9.94 -4.15
N ILE A 120 -6.25 8.72 -3.63
CA ILE A 120 -5.12 8.07 -2.96
C ILE A 120 -4.88 6.71 -3.58
N MET A 121 -3.62 6.34 -3.73
CA MET A 121 -3.16 4.99 -4.02
C MET A 121 -2.32 4.49 -2.84
N ALA A 122 -2.56 3.24 -2.38
CA ALA A 122 -1.79 2.62 -1.30
C ALA A 122 -1.63 1.12 -1.59
N ILE A 123 -0.50 0.73 -2.18
CA ILE A 123 -0.30 -0.62 -2.72
C ILE A 123 0.64 -1.43 -1.83
N ASN A 124 0.07 -2.36 -1.08
CA ASN A 124 0.80 -3.20 -0.13
C ASN A 124 1.64 -2.39 0.88
N SER A 125 1.06 -1.33 1.42
CA SER A 125 1.70 -0.45 2.39
C SER A 125 1.11 -0.59 3.80
N LEU A 126 -0.22 -0.77 3.93
CA LEU A 126 -0.89 -0.83 5.23
C LEU A 126 -0.49 -2.06 6.06
N GLU A 127 -0.12 -3.17 5.43
CA GLU A 127 0.34 -4.39 6.13
C GLU A 127 1.63 -4.20 6.93
N TRP A 128 2.36 -3.13 6.65
CA TRP A 128 3.64 -2.83 7.28
C TRP A 128 3.54 -1.75 8.38
N THR A 129 2.33 -1.28 8.67
CA THR A 129 2.07 -0.35 9.79
C THR A 129 1.77 -1.12 11.08
N GLU A 130 2.15 -0.56 12.21
CA GLU A 130 1.81 -1.11 13.53
C GLU A 130 0.30 -1.01 13.80
N GLU A 131 -0.29 0.13 13.45
CA GLU A 131 -1.69 0.48 13.69
C GLU A 131 -2.41 0.78 12.35
N PRO A 132 -2.94 -0.24 11.64
CA PRO A 132 -3.62 -0.05 10.36
C PRO A 132 -4.80 0.92 10.41
N LEU A 133 -5.54 0.92 11.53
CA LEU A 133 -6.64 1.86 11.76
C LEU A 133 -6.16 3.31 11.73
N ARG A 134 -5.03 3.60 12.38
CA ARG A 134 -4.47 4.96 12.40
C ARG A 134 -4.03 5.40 11.00
N ALA A 135 -3.36 4.51 10.27
CA ALA A 135 -2.97 4.77 8.88
C ALA A 135 -4.19 5.01 7.96
N LEU A 136 -5.26 4.21 8.12
CA LEU A 136 -6.50 4.38 7.36
C LEU A 136 -7.21 5.70 7.69
N ASN A 137 -7.20 6.13 8.96
CA ASN A 137 -7.76 7.42 9.38
C ASN A 137 -6.96 8.60 8.79
N GLU A 138 -5.64 8.49 8.70
CA GLU A 138 -4.82 9.51 8.02
C GLU A 138 -5.10 9.55 6.51
N ILE A 139 -5.23 8.40 5.86
CA ILE A 139 -5.68 8.32 4.46
C ILE A 139 -7.02 9.04 4.30
N LYS A 140 -8.00 8.76 5.17
CA LYS A 140 -9.31 9.42 5.14
C LYS A 140 -9.20 10.93 5.38
N ARG A 141 -8.37 11.36 6.32
CA ARG A 141 -8.19 12.77 6.65
C ARG A 141 -7.68 13.60 5.48
N VAL A 142 -6.69 13.08 4.74
CA VAL A 142 -6.08 13.82 3.63
C VAL A 142 -6.83 13.67 2.31
N LEU A 143 -7.73 12.69 2.21
CA LEU A 143 -8.60 12.47 1.05
C LEU A 143 -9.78 13.44 1.10
N LYS A 144 -10.09 14.08 -0.02
CA LYS A 144 -11.28 14.92 -0.17
C LYS A 144 -12.55 14.09 0.04
N ARG A 145 -13.61 14.76 0.48
CA ARG A 145 -14.95 14.18 0.48
C ARG A 145 -15.32 13.73 -0.93
N ASP A 146 -15.99 12.59 -1.05
CA ASP A 146 -16.28 11.91 -2.33
C ASP A 146 -15.05 11.48 -3.14
N GLY A 147 -13.85 11.62 -2.61
CA GLY A 147 -12.60 11.17 -3.22
C GLY A 147 -12.45 9.64 -3.21
N TYR A 148 -11.56 9.13 -4.04
CA TYR A 148 -11.33 7.70 -4.20
C TYR A 148 -10.00 7.25 -3.59
N ALA A 149 -10.00 6.07 -2.95
CA ALA A 149 -8.79 5.42 -2.48
C ALA A 149 -8.66 4.02 -3.11
N CYS A 150 -7.60 3.83 -3.88
CA CYS A 150 -7.21 2.54 -4.46
C CYS A 150 -6.21 1.87 -3.53
N ILE A 151 -6.66 0.86 -2.79
CA ILE A 151 -5.85 0.21 -1.75
C ILE A 151 -5.70 -1.27 -2.06
N ALA A 152 -4.45 -1.76 -2.10
CA ALA A 152 -4.18 -3.17 -2.32
C ALA A 152 -3.64 -3.84 -1.06
N ILE A 153 -4.23 -4.98 -0.71
CA ILE A 153 -3.85 -5.81 0.42
C ILE A 153 -3.38 -7.19 -0.08
N LEU A 154 -2.27 -7.68 0.46
CA LEU A 154 -1.72 -8.99 0.13
C LEU A 154 -2.72 -10.12 0.45
N GLY A 155 -2.92 -10.99 -0.50
CA GLY A 155 -3.65 -12.24 -0.27
C GLY A 155 -2.94 -13.14 0.76
N PRO A 156 -3.65 -14.11 1.38
CA PRO A 156 -3.11 -14.89 2.50
C PRO A 156 -1.91 -15.75 2.11
N THR A 157 -1.79 -16.15 0.85
CA THR A 157 -0.70 -16.99 0.34
C THR A 157 0.37 -16.19 -0.42
N ALA A 158 0.33 -14.87 -0.33
CA ALA A 158 1.34 -14.01 -0.97
C ALA A 158 2.71 -14.19 -0.32
N LYS A 159 3.77 -14.33 -1.14
CA LYS A 159 5.12 -14.58 -0.65
C LYS A 159 5.60 -13.55 0.39
N PRO A 160 5.34 -12.23 0.27
CA PRO A 160 5.76 -11.27 1.29
C PRO A 160 5.22 -11.55 2.70
N ARG A 161 4.15 -12.35 2.85
CA ARG A 161 3.65 -12.77 4.17
C ARG A 161 4.60 -13.70 4.92
N GLU A 162 5.57 -14.30 4.25
CA GLU A 162 6.66 -15.06 4.90
C GLU A 162 7.44 -14.19 5.89
N ASN A 163 7.45 -12.87 5.71
CA ASN A 163 8.02 -11.93 6.68
C ASN A 163 7.37 -12.01 8.08
N SER A 164 6.15 -12.55 8.18
CA SER A 164 5.46 -12.73 9.46
C SER A 164 5.82 -14.06 10.16
N TYR A 165 6.49 -15.00 9.46
CA TYR A 165 6.77 -16.33 9.99
C TYR A 165 7.57 -16.33 11.31
N PRO A 166 8.58 -15.44 11.52
CA PRO A 166 9.35 -15.42 12.76
C PRO A 166 8.51 -15.14 14.02
N ARG A 167 7.28 -14.60 13.90
CA ARG A 167 6.36 -14.43 15.04
C ARG A 167 6.03 -15.75 15.74
N LEU A 168 6.06 -16.87 14.99
CA LEU A 168 5.80 -18.20 15.55
C LEU A 168 6.87 -18.65 16.54
N TYR A 169 8.03 -17.99 16.54
CA TYR A 169 9.11 -18.17 17.50
C TYR A 169 9.13 -17.05 18.56
N GLY A 170 8.05 -16.27 18.69
CA GLY A 170 7.98 -15.15 19.64
C GLY A 170 8.84 -13.96 19.26
N LYS A 171 9.27 -13.84 17.99
CA LYS A 171 10.03 -12.68 17.52
C LYS A 171 9.12 -11.54 17.12
N ASP A 172 9.52 -10.32 17.46
CA ASP A 172 8.89 -9.12 16.93
C ASP A 172 9.10 -9.03 15.41
N ILE A 173 8.06 -8.62 14.70
CA ILE A 173 8.06 -8.55 13.25
C ILE A 173 7.39 -7.26 12.76
N VAL A 174 7.83 -6.75 11.62
CA VAL A 174 7.18 -5.64 10.92
C VAL A 174 6.24 -6.21 9.88
N CYS A 175 5.07 -6.65 10.32
CA CYS A 175 3.96 -7.10 9.47
C CYS A 175 2.73 -7.34 10.34
N ASN A 176 1.66 -6.56 10.17
CA ASN A 176 0.44 -6.71 10.99
C ASN A 176 -0.45 -7.90 10.56
N THR A 177 -0.11 -8.58 9.47
CA THR A 177 -0.81 -9.76 8.92
C THR A 177 -2.28 -9.54 8.51
N MET A 178 -2.77 -8.32 8.45
CA MET A 178 -4.14 -7.97 8.04
C MET A 178 -4.52 -8.62 6.71
N MET A 179 -5.67 -9.29 6.67
CA MET A 179 -6.21 -9.94 5.48
C MET A 179 -7.12 -9.02 4.67
N PRO A 180 -7.35 -9.27 3.37
CA PRO A 180 -8.21 -8.43 2.55
C PRO A 180 -9.62 -8.22 3.14
N TRP A 181 -10.27 -9.26 3.64
CA TRP A 181 -11.61 -9.17 4.26
C TRP A 181 -11.62 -8.42 5.60
N GLU A 182 -10.53 -8.50 6.38
CA GLU A 182 -10.37 -7.70 7.61
C GLU A 182 -10.22 -6.22 7.28
N PHE A 183 -9.43 -5.91 6.25
CA PHE A 183 -9.30 -4.55 5.74
C PHE A 183 -10.64 -4.01 5.22
N GLU A 184 -11.39 -4.81 4.45
CA GLU A 184 -12.69 -4.42 3.93
C GLU A 184 -13.68 -4.06 5.04
N GLN A 185 -13.73 -4.86 6.10
CA GLN A 185 -14.54 -4.58 7.28
C GLN A 185 -14.08 -3.28 7.95
N LEU A 186 -12.78 -3.14 8.21
CA LEU A 186 -12.20 -1.94 8.82
C LEU A 186 -12.53 -0.68 8.02
N ALA A 187 -12.41 -0.74 6.68
CA ALA A 187 -12.71 0.40 5.81
C ALA A 187 -14.18 0.81 5.89
N LYS A 188 -15.11 -0.15 5.87
CA LYS A 188 -16.56 0.11 6.04
C LYS A 188 -16.87 0.74 7.40
N GLU A 189 -16.29 0.23 8.47
CA GLU A 189 -16.47 0.78 9.84
C GLU A 189 -15.93 2.22 9.97
N GLN A 190 -14.92 2.58 9.17
CA GLN A 190 -14.37 3.93 9.13
C GLN A 190 -15.09 4.85 8.11
N GLY A 191 -16.21 4.43 7.54
CA GLY A 191 -17.03 5.25 6.65
C GLY A 191 -16.43 5.38 5.25
N PHE A 192 -15.87 4.31 4.71
CA PHE A 192 -15.64 4.15 3.30
C PHE A 192 -16.71 3.26 2.67
N GLU A 193 -17.14 3.61 1.48
CA GLU A 193 -17.91 2.74 0.59
C GLU A 193 -16.93 1.91 -0.25
N VAL A 194 -17.09 0.59 -0.29
CA VAL A 194 -16.36 -0.27 -1.23
C VAL A 194 -17.11 -0.26 -2.55
N VAL A 195 -16.60 0.48 -3.53
CA VAL A 195 -17.26 0.67 -4.84
C VAL A 195 -16.94 -0.46 -5.80
N ASP A 196 -15.72 -1.02 -5.71
CA ASP A 196 -15.27 -2.10 -6.59
C ASP A 196 -14.05 -2.81 -5.99
N GLY A 197 -13.68 -3.96 -6.59
CA GLY A 197 -12.47 -4.69 -6.22
C GLY A 197 -12.04 -5.68 -7.29
N ILE A 198 -10.72 -5.75 -7.51
CA ILE A 198 -10.13 -6.72 -8.44
C ILE A 198 -9.08 -7.58 -7.75
N GLY A 199 -9.02 -8.84 -8.12
CA GLY A 199 -8.01 -9.79 -7.64
C GLY A 199 -6.87 -9.96 -8.63
N VAL A 200 -5.63 -9.87 -8.15
CA VAL A 200 -4.46 -10.39 -8.88
C VAL A 200 -4.25 -11.83 -8.42
N TYR A 201 -4.77 -12.75 -9.21
CA TYR A 201 -4.87 -14.15 -8.79
C TYR A 201 -3.53 -14.88 -8.88
N LYS A 202 -3.38 -15.91 -8.05
CA LYS A 202 -2.25 -16.82 -8.08
C LYS A 202 -2.24 -17.65 -9.35
N ARG A 203 -1.05 -18.04 -9.80
CA ARG A 203 -0.89 -18.92 -10.97
C ARG A 203 -1.71 -20.22 -10.81
N GLY A 204 -2.50 -20.57 -11.82
CA GLY A 204 -3.38 -21.75 -11.81
C GLY A 204 -4.82 -21.46 -11.40
N VAL A 205 -5.13 -20.28 -10.88
CA VAL A 205 -6.50 -19.81 -10.67
C VAL A 205 -7.06 -19.30 -12.00
N ASN A 206 -8.29 -19.72 -12.35
CA ASN A 206 -8.95 -19.29 -13.58
C ASN A 206 -10.39 -18.83 -13.32
N GLU A 207 -10.98 -18.10 -14.26
CA GLU A 207 -12.32 -17.50 -14.13
C GLU A 207 -13.43 -18.53 -13.80
N LYS A 208 -13.34 -19.75 -14.35
CA LYS A 208 -14.31 -20.81 -14.06
C LYS A 208 -14.31 -21.22 -12.60
N MET A 209 -13.15 -21.18 -11.94
CA MET A 209 -13.05 -21.44 -10.50
C MET A 209 -13.64 -20.30 -9.68
N LEU A 210 -13.49 -19.06 -10.13
CA LEU A 210 -13.91 -17.85 -9.41
C LEU A 210 -15.43 -17.65 -9.42
N GLY A 211 -16.08 -17.91 -10.53
CA GLY A 211 -17.50 -17.58 -10.74
C GLY A 211 -18.50 -18.25 -9.78
N GLN A 212 -18.06 -19.19 -8.95
CA GLN A 212 -18.89 -19.91 -7.96
C GLN A 212 -18.45 -19.64 -6.51
N LEU A 213 -17.41 -18.82 -6.32
CA LEU A 213 -16.86 -18.58 -5.00
C LEU A 213 -17.36 -17.25 -4.42
N PRO A 214 -17.71 -17.20 -3.13
CA PRO A 214 -17.92 -15.94 -2.44
C PRO A 214 -16.62 -15.10 -2.41
N THR A 215 -16.77 -13.80 -2.24
CA THR A 215 -15.67 -12.81 -2.36
C THR A 215 -14.47 -13.14 -1.48
N GLU A 216 -14.69 -13.56 -0.23
CA GLU A 216 -13.59 -13.91 0.70
C GLU A 216 -12.76 -15.09 0.18
N LEU A 217 -13.39 -16.08 -0.46
CA LEU A 217 -12.67 -17.20 -1.05
C LEU A 217 -11.94 -16.76 -2.33
N GLN A 218 -12.52 -15.85 -3.13
CA GLN A 218 -11.82 -15.25 -4.25
C GLN A 218 -10.59 -14.47 -3.77
N GLN A 219 -10.72 -13.64 -2.74
CA GLN A 219 -9.62 -12.91 -2.10
C GLN A 219 -8.52 -13.87 -1.60
N SER A 220 -8.91 -15.04 -1.07
CA SER A 220 -7.97 -16.07 -0.58
C SER A 220 -7.10 -16.66 -1.69
N LEU A 221 -7.54 -16.64 -2.94
CA LEU A 221 -6.82 -17.16 -4.10
C LEU A 221 -5.91 -16.13 -4.77
N THR A 222 -5.80 -14.93 -4.21
CA THR A 222 -5.02 -13.83 -4.81
C THR A 222 -3.59 -13.75 -4.29
N PHE A 223 -2.72 -13.12 -5.07
CA PHE A 223 -1.47 -12.54 -4.60
C PHE A 223 -1.74 -11.22 -3.86
N LEU A 224 -2.60 -10.38 -4.42
CA LEU A 224 -3.15 -9.18 -3.78
C LEU A 224 -4.59 -8.95 -4.25
N TRP A 225 -5.38 -8.31 -3.39
CA TRP A 225 -6.70 -7.80 -3.72
C TRP A 225 -6.66 -6.28 -3.71
N VAL A 226 -7.13 -5.66 -4.77
CA VAL A 226 -7.18 -4.21 -4.92
C VAL A 226 -8.61 -3.75 -4.71
N PHE A 227 -8.81 -2.87 -3.75
CA PHE A 227 -10.07 -2.22 -3.47
C PHE A 227 -10.12 -0.85 -4.12
N MET A 228 -11.28 -0.48 -4.65
CA MET A 228 -11.62 0.91 -4.90
C MET A 228 -12.63 1.36 -3.84
N LEU A 229 -12.21 2.29 -3.01
CA LEU A 229 -12.99 2.85 -1.93
C LEU A 229 -13.41 4.29 -2.26
N LYS A 230 -14.59 4.70 -1.79
CA LYS A 230 -15.05 6.08 -1.84
C LYS A 230 -15.21 6.62 -0.42
N SER A 231 -14.67 7.81 -0.15
CA SER A 231 -14.89 8.53 1.12
C SER A 231 -16.33 9.07 1.16
N VAL A 232 -17.09 8.75 2.20
CA VAL A 232 -18.46 9.23 2.42
C VAL A 232 -18.56 10.06 3.70
#